data_fb253ac41589d7b65cadacf19a17c289
#
_entry.id   fb253ac41589d7b65cadacf19a17c289
#
_cell.length_a   1.000
_cell.length_b   1.000
_cell.length_c   1.000
_cell.angle_alpha   90.00
_cell.angle_beta   90.00
_cell.angle_gamma   90.00
#
_symmetry.space_group_name_H-M   'P 1'
#
loop_
_entity.id
_entity.type
_entity.pdbx_description
1 polymer ?
#
loop_
_entity_poly.entity_id
_entity_poly.type
_entity_poly.pdbx_seq_one_letter_code
_entity_poly.pdbx_strand_id
1 'polypeptide(L)'
;ASAVELSEMVGFDVADIPSLMSASDKTTYMALGKELAEIKYNSGSQTVTFRKSAKMDDNSGDYNSYSTVKVITVNMDSVTLKGNDGNYNLAVWSKGEYSYSLHFTETVTEEAVKQIVEEIDAR
;
A
#
# COMPACT_ATOMS: atom_id res chain seq x y z
N ALA A 1 1.83 -16.60 -10.21
CA ALA A 1 2.30 -15.74 -9.16
C ALA A 1 1.23 -15.57 -8.07
N SER A 2 1.66 -15.47 -6.81
CA SER A 2 0.78 -15.36 -5.66
C SER A 2 1.51 -14.64 -4.52
N ALA A 3 0.76 -14.27 -3.49
CA ALA A 3 1.35 -13.64 -2.30
C ALA A 3 2.32 -14.60 -1.60
N VAL A 4 2.03 -15.89 -1.60
CA VAL A 4 2.92 -16.92 -1.01
C VAL A 4 4.24 -16.97 -1.76
N GLU A 5 4.20 -17.03 -3.09
CA GLU A 5 5.42 -17.03 -3.91
C GLU A 5 6.22 -15.74 -3.71
N LEU A 6 5.53 -14.61 -3.64
CA LEU A 6 6.16 -13.32 -3.41
C LEU A 6 6.87 -13.30 -2.06
N SER A 7 6.23 -13.82 -1.01
CA SER A 7 6.82 -13.93 0.33
C SER A 7 8.13 -14.72 0.31
N GLU A 8 8.16 -15.81 -0.45
CA GLU A 8 9.37 -16.63 -0.60
C GLU A 8 10.49 -15.85 -1.30
N MET A 9 10.15 -15.04 -2.29
CA MET A 9 11.14 -14.27 -3.04
C MET A 9 11.79 -13.17 -2.23
N VAL A 10 11.03 -12.52 -1.34
CA VAL A 10 11.53 -11.38 -0.55
C VAL A 10 11.97 -11.76 0.86
N GLY A 11 11.64 -12.94 1.33
CA GLY A 11 12.08 -13.44 2.62
C GLY A 11 11.31 -12.92 3.83
N PHE A 12 10.13 -12.33 3.62
CA PHE A 12 9.22 -11.92 4.71
C PHE A 12 7.78 -12.12 4.27
N ASP A 13 6.85 -12.14 5.22
CA ASP A 13 5.45 -12.39 4.92
C ASP A 13 4.80 -11.24 4.15
N VAL A 14 4.14 -11.61 3.06
CA VAL A 14 3.30 -10.70 2.28
C VAL A 14 1.96 -11.40 2.07
N ALA A 15 0.87 -10.72 2.32
CA ALA A 15 -0.46 -11.28 2.15
C ALA A 15 -1.33 -10.37 1.29
N ASP A 16 -2.28 -10.97 0.58
CA ASP A 16 -3.26 -10.19 -0.17
C ASP A 16 -4.16 -9.39 0.76
N ILE A 17 -4.59 -8.24 0.29
CA ILE A 17 -5.55 -7.39 0.99
C ILE A 17 -6.94 -7.83 0.55
N PRO A 18 -7.77 -8.42 1.45
CA PRO A 18 -9.01 -9.08 1.04
C PRO A 18 -9.97 -8.23 0.22
N SER A 19 -10.22 -6.99 0.63
CA SER A 19 -11.17 -6.13 -0.09
C SER A 19 -10.67 -5.77 -1.48
N LEU A 20 -9.35 -5.57 -1.64
CA LEU A 20 -8.76 -5.25 -2.92
C LEU A 20 -8.72 -6.47 -3.82
N MET A 21 -8.42 -7.63 -3.26
CA MET A 21 -8.39 -8.88 -4.00
C MET A 21 -9.77 -9.22 -4.55
N SER A 22 -10.83 -9.04 -3.74
CA SER A 22 -12.21 -9.29 -4.16
C SER A 22 -12.66 -8.35 -5.27
N ALA A 23 -12.24 -7.10 -5.23
CA ALA A 23 -12.64 -6.09 -6.22
C ALA A 23 -11.79 -6.11 -7.49
N SER A 24 -10.66 -6.80 -7.46
CA SER A 24 -9.67 -6.75 -8.54
C SER A 24 -10.07 -7.63 -9.73
N ASP A 25 -9.96 -7.07 -10.92
CA ASP A 25 -10.11 -7.82 -12.17
C ASP A 25 -8.82 -8.56 -12.51
N LYS A 26 -7.68 -7.99 -12.11
CA LYS A 26 -6.37 -8.57 -12.35
C LYS A 26 -5.43 -8.17 -11.21
N THR A 27 -4.73 -9.14 -10.66
CA THR A 27 -3.75 -8.92 -9.60
C THR A 27 -2.37 -9.34 -10.09
N THR A 28 -1.38 -8.47 -9.89
CA THR A 28 0.00 -8.69 -10.33
C THR A 28 0.93 -8.66 -9.12
N TYR A 29 1.85 -9.60 -9.06
CA TYR A 29 2.82 -9.76 -7.97
C TYR A 29 4.23 -9.57 -8.51
N MET A 30 5.05 -8.75 -7.84
CA MET A 30 6.41 -8.46 -8.27
C MET A 30 7.34 -8.29 -7.08
N ALA A 31 8.53 -8.88 -7.16
CA ALA A 31 9.61 -8.62 -6.22
C ALA A 31 10.57 -7.64 -6.89
N LEU A 32 10.83 -6.52 -6.23
CA LEU A 32 11.80 -5.53 -6.68
C LEU A 32 13.08 -5.73 -5.86
N GLY A 33 14.00 -6.52 -6.41
CA GLY A 33 15.14 -7.02 -5.66
C GLY A 33 14.69 -8.06 -4.63
N LYS A 34 15.40 -8.14 -3.51
CA LYS A 34 15.08 -9.10 -2.44
C LYS A 34 14.45 -8.43 -1.22
N GLU A 35 14.18 -7.14 -1.28
CA GLU A 35 13.77 -6.37 -0.11
C GLU A 35 12.43 -5.68 -0.26
N LEU A 36 11.86 -5.64 -1.46
CA LEU A 36 10.59 -4.97 -1.70
C LEU A 36 9.61 -5.87 -2.45
N ALA A 37 8.43 -6.06 -1.87
CA ALA A 37 7.33 -6.78 -2.48
C ALA A 37 6.28 -5.79 -2.97
N GLU A 38 5.77 -6.02 -4.18
CA GLU A 38 4.74 -5.17 -4.77
C GLU A 38 3.57 -6.01 -5.24
N ILE A 39 2.36 -5.59 -4.90
CA ILE A 39 1.12 -6.20 -5.42
C ILE A 39 0.30 -5.08 -6.03
N LYS A 40 -0.10 -5.27 -7.29
CA LYS A 40 -0.99 -4.33 -7.99
C LYS A 40 -2.35 -4.95 -8.17
N TYR A 41 -3.37 -4.25 -7.69
CA TYR A 41 -4.76 -4.64 -7.83
C TYR A 41 -5.42 -3.72 -8.86
N ASN A 42 -5.81 -4.28 -10.00
CA ASN A 42 -6.43 -3.52 -11.08
C ASN A 42 -7.93 -3.76 -11.09
N SER A 43 -8.70 -2.68 -11.05
CA SER A 43 -10.16 -2.73 -11.07
C SER A 43 -10.67 -1.56 -11.93
N GLY A 44 -11.02 -1.86 -13.17
CA GLY A 44 -11.41 -0.82 -14.13
C GLY A 44 -10.28 0.19 -14.34
N SER A 45 -10.54 1.47 -14.07
CA SER A 45 -9.56 2.55 -14.21
C SER A 45 -8.68 2.73 -12.96
N GLN A 46 -9.04 2.06 -11.85
CA GLN A 46 -8.29 2.19 -10.60
C GLN A 46 -7.21 1.12 -10.49
N THR A 47 -5.99 1.51 -10.20
CA THR A 47 -4.92 0.59 -9.83
C THR A 47 -4.45 0.97 -8.43
N VAL A 48 -4.50 0.01 -7.52
CA VAL A 48 -3.95 0.17 -6.17
C VAL A 48 -2.64 -0.61 -6.10
N THR A 49 -1.56 0.08 -5.81
CA THR A 49 -0.24 -0.55 -5.67
C THR A 49 0.12 -0.62 -4.19
N PHE A 50 0.24 -1.83 -3.68
CA PHE A 50 0.67 -2.08 -2.31
C PHE A 50 2.13 -2.51 -2.31
N ARG A 51 2.96 -1.86 -1.49
CA ARG A 51 4.36 -2.23 -1.32
C ARG A 51 4.68 -2.47 0.15
N LYS A 52 5.43 -3.51 0.40
CA LYS A 52 6.00 -3.83 1.72
C LYS A 52 7.48 -4.09 1.52
N SER A 53 8.31 -3.46 2.34
CA SER A 53 9.76 -3.59 2.20
C SER A 53 10.46 -3.54 3.55
N ALA A 54 11.75 -3.85 3.55
CA ALA A 54 12.61 -3.50 4.66
C ALA A 54 12.51 -2.00 4.92
N LYS A 55 12.66 -1.57 6.17
CA LYS A 55 12.38 -0.20 6.57
C LYS A 55 13.18 0.84 5.78
N MET A 56 12.47 1.79 5.22
CA MET A 56 13.01 2.93 4.51
C MET A 56 11.99 4.08 4.62
N ASP A 57 12.39 5.31 4.34
CA ASP A 57 11.52 6.48 4.55
C ASP A 57 10.25 6.43 3.70
N ASP A 58 10.37 6.08 2.43
CA ASP A 58 9.23 5.99 1.52
C ASP A 58 9.54 4.97 0.44
N ASN A 59 8.79 3.88 0.41
CA ASN A 59 8.98 2.81 -0.57
C ASN A 59 7.98 2.87 -1.74
N SER A 60 7.19 3.94 -1.83
CA SER A 60 6.15 4.04 -2.86
C SER A 60 6.69 4.26 -4.27
N GLY A 61 7.88 4.82 -4.39
CA GLY A 61 8.42 5.22 -5.67
C GLY A 61 7.71 6.44 -6.26
N ASP A 62 6.88 7.10 -5.47
CA ASP A 62 6.12 8.28 -5.89
C ASP A 62 6.79 9.54 -5.36
N TYR A 63 7.35 10.34 -6.25
CA TYR A 63 8.05 11.57 -5.90
C TYR A 63 7.27 12.82 -6.32
N ASN A 64 5.99 12.68 -6.59
CA ASN A 64 5.13 13.81 -6.93
C ASN A 64 4.89 14.70 -5.72
N SER A 65 4.65 15.98 -5.99
CA SER A 65 4.25 16.93 -4.95
C SER A 65 2.74 16.92 -4.78
N TYR A 66 2.28 16.99 -3.54
CA TYR A 66 0.85 16.97 -3.23
C TYR A 66 0.47 18.20 -2.41
N SER A 67 -0.70 18.77 -2.70
CA SER A 67 -1.20 19.95 -2.00
C SER A 67 -1.70 19.63 -0.60
N THR A 68 -2.14 18.40 -0.36
CA THR A 68 -2.67 17.94 0.92
C THR A 68 -1.78 16.85 1.49
N VAL A 69 -1.26 17.07 2.69
CA VAL A 69 -0.51 16.07 3.45
C VAL A 69 -1.13 16.02 4.84
N LYS A 70 -1.56 14.83 5.25
CA LYS A 70 -2.21 14.63 6.54
C LYS A 70 -1.69 13.37 7.20
N VAL A 71 -1.46 13.43 8.51
CA VAL A 71 -1.07 12.26 9.30
C VAL A 71 -2.26 11.80 10.13
N ILE A 72 -2.62 10.53 10.00
CA ILE A 72 -3.68 9.93 10.81
C ILE A 72 -3.08 8.79 11.62
N THR A 73 -3.79 8.34 12.64
CA THR A 73 -3.38 7.19 13.44
C THR A 73 -4.34 6.03 13.16
N VAL A 74 -3.77 4.89 12.78
CA VAL A 74 -4.53 3.65 12.54
C VAL A 74 -3.87 2.57 13.38
N ASN A 75 -4.61 2.00 14.34
CA ASN A 75 -4.10 0.95 15.23
C ASN A 75 -2.74 1.31 15.85
N MET A 76 -2.60 2.55 16.32
CA MET A 76 -1.39 3.08 16.96
C MET A 76 -0.23 3.40 16.00
N ASP A 77 -0.39 3.17 14.71
CA ASP A 77 0.61 3.53 13.71
C ASP A 77 0.27 4.88 13.08
N SER A 78 1.30 5.70 12.84
CA SER A 78 1.13 6.97 12.13
C SER A 78 1.19 6.73 10.63
N VAL A 79 0.12 7.08 9.94
CA VAL A 79 0.01 6.93 8.49
C VAL A 79 -0.01 8.31 7.85
N THR A 80 0.92 8.56 6.95
CA THR A 80 0.96 9.83 6.20
C THR A 80 0.17 9.68 4.91
N LEU A 81 -0.85 10.51 4.75
CA LEU A 81 -1.68 10.54 3.56
C LEU A 81 -1.29 11.74 2.70
N LYS A 82 -1.18 11.54 1.39
CA LYS A 82 -0.84 12.60 0.45
C LYS A 82 -1.83 12.59 -0.71
N GLY A 83 -2.27 13.77 -1.09
CA GLY A 83 -3.23 13.92 -2.18
C GLY A 83 -3.52 15.36 -2.48
N ASN A 84 -4.68 15.61 -3.09
CA ASN A 84 -5.12 16.95 -3.49
C ASN A 84 -6.60 17.10 -3.16
N ASP A 85 -6.97 18.32 -2.73
CA ASP A 85 -8.36 18.69 -2.47
C ASP A 85 -9.11 17.77 -1.49
N GLY A 86 -8.38 17.27 -0.47
CA GLY A 86 -8.98 16.43 0.56
C GLY A 86 -9.20 14.98 0.20
N ASN A 87 -8.76 14.57 -0.98
CA ASN A 87 -8.73 13.17 -1.41
C ASN A 87 -7.29 12.72 -1.60
N TYR A 88 -7.03 11.43 -1.51
CA TYR A 88 -5.66 10.93 -1.40
C TYR A 88 -5.27 9.94 -2.49
N ASN A 89 -4.02 10.05 -2.94
CA ASN A 89 -3.39 9.12 -3.89
C ASN A 89 -2.36 8.23 -3.23
N LEU A 90 -1.91 8.57 -2.02
CA LEU A 90 -0.78 7.88 -1.41
C LEU A 90 -0.96 7.78 0.10
N ALA A 91 -0.63 6.62 0.65
CA ALA A 91 -0.49 6.40 2.09
C ALA A 91 0.85 5.73 2.35
N VAL A 92 1.60 6.24 3.32
CA VAL A 92 2.92 5.72 3.67
C VAL A 92 3.00 5.57 5.19
N TRP A 93 3.48 4.42 5.64
CA TRP A 93 3.70 4.19 7.07
C TRP A 93 4.77 3.11 7.28
N SER A 94 5.22 2.98 8.52
CA SER A 94 6.11 1.90 8.90
C SER A 94 5.63 1.25 10.18
N LYS A 95 5.94 -0.02 10.33
CA LYS A 95 5.58 -0.80 11.50
C LYS A 95 6.66 -1.84 11.73
N GLY A 96 7.27 -1.82 12.92
CA GLY A 96 8.38 -2.71 13.22
C GLY A 96 9.54 -2.47 12.29
N GLU A 97 9.97 -3.52 11.60
CA GLU A 97 11.13 -3.47 10.70
C GLU A 97 10.74 -3.22 9.24
N TYR A 98 9.47 -2.96 8.97
CA TYR A 98 8.95 -2.86 7.61
C TYR A 98 8.36 -1.51 7.31
N SER A 99 8.46 -1.12 6.04
CA SER A 99 7.80 0.07 5.49
C SER A 99 6.70 -0.36 4.53
N TYR A 100 5.62 0.40 4.50
CA TYR A 100 4.43 0.10 3.70
C TYR A 100 4.01 1.32 2.91
N SER A 101 3.47 1.09 1.72
CA SER A 101 2.82 2.14 0.95
C SER A 101 1.63 1.61 0.18
N LEU A 102 0.65 2.50 -0.04
CA LEU A 102 -0.49 2.27 -0.91
C LEU A 102 -0.56 3.46 -1.87
N HIS A 103 -0.55 3.18 -3.15
CA HIS A 103 -0.71 4.20 -4.19
C HIS A 103 -1.98 3.94 -4.97
N PHE A 104 -2.79 4.99 -5.16
CA PHE A 104 -4.06 4.92 -5.87
C PHE A 104 -3.97 5.80 -7.10
N THR A 105 -4.25 5.25 -8.30
CA THR A 105 -4.23 6.04 -9.54
C THR A 105 -5.37 7.07 -9.54
N GLU A 106 -6.53 6.69 -8.99
CA GLU A 106 -7.64 7.61 -8.77
C GLU A 106 -7.75 7.90 -7.28
N THR A 107 -7.99 9.15 -6.92
CA THR A 107 -8.05 9.55 -5.51
C THR A 107 -9.14 8.82 -4.74
N VAL A 108 -8.88 8.59 -3.46
CA VAL A 108 -9.82 7.96 -2.53
C VAL A 108 -9.96 8.80 -1.28
N THR A 109 -11.00 8.52 -0.50
CA THR A 109 -11.25 9.24 0.75
C THR A 109 -10.33 8.72 1.87
N GLU A 110 -10.19 9.54 2.91
CA GLU A 110 -9.45 9.14 4.11
C GLU A 110 -10.02 7.85 4.70
N GLU A 111 -11.35 7.74 4.76
CA GLU A 111 -12.03 6.57 5.32
C GLU A 111 -11.70 5.30 4.54
N ALA A 112 -11.66 5.39 3.21
CA ALA A 112 -11.31 4.25 2.37
C ALA A 112 -9.87 3.79 2.63
N VAL A 113 -8.93 4.73 2.73
CA VAL A 113 -7.53 4.42 3.04
C VAL A 113 -7.43 3.76 4.41
N LYS A 114 -8.10 4.33 5.40
CA LYS A 114 -8.07 3.81 6.77
C LYS A 114 -8.54 2.37 6.84
N GLN A 115 -9.63 2.03 6.15
CA GLN A 115 -10.15 0.67 6.12
C GLN A 115 -9.14 -0.31 5.52
N ILE A 116 -8.45 0.08 4.46
CA ILE A 116 -7.45 -0.78 3.82
C ILE A 116 -6.26 -0.99 4.75
N VAL A 117 -5.77 0.07 5.40
CA VAL A 117 -4.66 -0.03 6.35
C VAL A 117 -5.04 -0.96 7.51
N GLU A 118 -6.28 -0.86 8.01
CA GLU A 118 -6.76 -1.74 9.07
C GLU A 118 -6.75 -3.21 8.64
N GLU A 119 -7.11 -3.51 7.39
CA GLU A 119 -7.04 -4.88 6.86
C GLU A 119 -5.60 -5.39 6.84
N ILE A 120 -4.64 -4.55 6.44
CA ILE A 120 -3.23 -4.91 6.40
C ILE A 120 -2.72 -5.18 7.81
N ASP A 121 -3.07 -4.34 8.78
CA ASP A 121 -2.62 -4.48 10.17
C ASP A 121 -3.25 -5.68 10.88
N ALA A 122 -4.38 -6.18 10.42
CA ALA A 122 -5.07 -7.31 11.02
C ALA A 122 -4.40 -8.66 10.74
N ARG A 123 -3.32 -8.68 9.99
CA ARG A 123 -2.65 -9.92 9.58
C ARG A 123 -1.49 -10.33 10.43
#